data_8857bda1e362a6ea3865763e973e35b8
#
_entry.id   8857bda1e362a6ea3865763e973e35b8
#
_cell.length_a   1.000
_cell.length_b   1.000
_cell.length_c   1.000
_cell.angle_alpha   90.00
_cell.angle_beta   90.00
_cell.angle_gamma   90.00
#
_symmetry.space_group_name_H-M   'P 1'
#
loop_
_entity.id
_entity.type
_entity.pdbx_description
1 polymer ?
#
loop_
_entity_poly.entity_id
_entity_poly.type
_entity_poly.pdbx_seq_one_letter_code
_entity_poly.pdbx_strand_id
1 'polypeptide(L)' 'MDKKIHKKIDRQDESITLADIEDMIDKIQSKNPDREVFFDGDEFAICSRKKEG' A
#
# COMPACT_ATOMS: atom_id res chain seq x y z
N MET A 1 -15.82 -4.05 -6.93
CA MET A 1 -14.62 -3.29 -6.64
C MET A 1 -13.63 -4.15 -5.90
N ASP A 2 -12.36 -4.05 -6.28
CA ASP A 2 -11.37 -5.04 -5.88
C ASP A 2 -10.24 -4.47 -5.03
N LYS A 3 -10.48 -3.31 -4.43
CA LYS A 3 -9.48 -2.68 -3.59
C LYS A 3 -9.37 -3.39 -2.24
N LYS A 4 -8.15 -3.77 -1.89
CA LYS A 4 -7.85 -4.36 -0.59
C LYS A 4 -6.92 -3.47 0.20
N ILE A 5 -7.18 -3.33 1.49
CA ILE A 5 -6.29 -2.62 2.40
C ILE A 5 -5.34 -3.64 3.03
N HIS A 6 -4.05 -3.46 2.79
CA HIS A 6 -3.02 -4.36 3.32
C HIS A 6 -2.46 -3.88 4.65
N LYS A 7 -2.28 -2.57 4.80
CA LYS A 7 -1.74 -2.02 6.03
C LYS A 7 -2.21 -0.58 6.18
N LYS A 8 -2.81 -0.28 7.32
CA LYS A 8 -3.16 1.11 7.65
C LYS A 8 -1.96 1.80 8.28
N ILE A 9 -1.75 3.06 7.88
CA ILE A 9 -0.68 3.89 8.40
C ILE A 9 -1.30 4.90 9.36
N ASP A 10 -0.69 5.05 10.53
CA ASP A 10 -1.15 6.05 11.51
C ASP A 10 -0.64 7.42 11.08
N ARG A 11 -1.55 8.34 10.82
CA ARG A 11 -1.19 9.71 10.42
C ARG A 11 -0.39 10.44 11.48
N GLN A 12 -0.52 10.03 12.72
CA GLN A 12 0.17 10.67 13.83
C GLN A 12 1.49 10.02 14.18
N ASP A 13 1.83 8.94 13.48
CA ASP A 13 3.08 8.24 13.72
C ASP A 13 4.22 8.91 12.96
N GLU A 14 4.98 9.73 13.67
CA GLU A 14 6.10 10.47 13.10
C GLU A 14 7.32 9.59 12.80
N SER A 15 7.30 8.34 13.26
CA SER A 15 8.41 7.42 12.99
C SER A 15 8.36 6.81 11.59
N ILE A 16 7.23 6.92 10.91
CA ILE A 16 7.05 6.39 9.57
C ILE A 16 7.41 7.46 8.54
N THR A 17 8.35 7.14 7.66
CA THR A 17 8.79 8.04 6.60
C THR A 17 8.25 7.55 5.25
N LEU A 18 8.40 8.41 4.22
CA LEU A 18 8.05 8.01 2.85
C LEU A 18 8.86 6.80 2.40
N ALA A 19 10.12 6.73 2.81
CA ALA A 19 10.97 5.58 2.48
C ALA A 19 10.41 4.29 3.08
N ASP A 20 9.88 4.36 4.30
CA ASP A 20 9.25 3.21 4.93
C ASP A 20 8.01 2.76 4.16
N ILE A 21 7.20 3.72 3.72
CA ILE A 21 6.00 3.42 2.95
C ILE A 21 6.36 2.77 1.61
N GLU A 22 7.35 3.31 0.92
CA GLU A 22 7.81 2.75 -0.35
C GLU A 22 8.33 1.32 -0.18
N ASP A 23 9.07 1.08 0.88
CA ASP A 23 9.59 -0.25 1.19
C ASP A 23 8.46 -1.26 1.44
N MET A 24 7.44 -0.83 2.17
CA MET A 24 6.27 -1.68 2.40
C MET A 24 5.53 -1.99 1.11
N ILE A 25 5.39 -0.99 0.24
CA ILE A 25 4.75 -1.19 -1.06
C ILE A 25 5.53 -2.21 -1.88
N ASP A 26 6.84 -2.09 -1.92
CA ASP A 26 7.69 -3.04 -2.67
C ASP A 26 7.55 -4.47 -2.14
N LYS A 27 7.53 -4.62 -0.83
CA LYS A 27 7.39 -5.93 -0.20
C LYS A 27 6.05 -6.57 -0.52
N ILE A 28 4.98 -5.78 -0.41
CA ILE A 28 3.63 -6.26 -0.70
C ILE A 28 3.50 -6.56 -2.19
N GLN A 29 4.07 -5.71 -3.05
CA GLN A 29 4.04 -5.91 -4.49
C GLN A 29 4.74 -7.22 -4.88
N SER A 30 5.86 -7.53 -4.24
CA SER A 30 6.58 -8.77 -4.49
C SER A 30 5.76 -10.01 -4.18
N LYS A 31 4.91 -9.92 -3.16
CA LYS A 31 4.05 -11.03 -2.76
C LYS A 31 2.78 -11.12 -3.58
N ASN A 32 2.44 -10.06 -4.30
CA ASN A 32 1.20 -9.97 -5.07
C ASN A 32 1.50 -9.44 -6.48
N PRO A 33 2.25 -10.20 -7.30
CA PRO A 33 2.68 -9.70 -8.61
C PRO A 33 1.54 -9.50 -9.61
N ASP A 34 0.38 -10.10 -9.33
CA ASP A 34 -0.82 -9.97 -10.15
C ASP A 34 -1.69 -8.78 -9.74
N ARG A 35 -1.27 -8.03 -8.74
CA ARG A 35 -2.02 -6.88 -8.23
C ARG A 35 -1.18 -5.62 -8.32
N GLU A 36 -1.85 -4.48 -8.41
CA GLU A 36 -1.20 -3.18 -8.37
C GLU A 36 -1.26 -2.63 -6.94
N VAL A 37 -0.11 -2.48 -6.31
CA VAL A 37 -0.02 -1.99 -4.93
C VAL A 37 0.28 -0.50 -4.96
N PHE A 38 -0.43 0.26 -4.14
CA PHE A 38 -0.30 1.71 -4.11
C PHE A 38 -0.63 2.24 -2.72
N PHE A 39 -0.24 3.48 -2.46
CA PHE A 39 -0.62 4.17 -1.23
C PHE A 39 -1.90 4.98 -1.50
N ASP A 40 -2.92 4.73 -0.69
CA ASP A 40 -4.19 5.43 -0.80
C ASP A 40 -4.24 6.54 0.25
N GLY A 41 -4.24 7.79 -0.21
CA GLY A 41 -4.27 8.94 0.68
C GLY A 41 -5.59 9.12 1.41
N ASP A 42 -6.71 8.66 0.82
CA ASP A 42 -8.02 8.76 1.47
C ASP A 42 -8.11 7.84 2.67
N GLU A 43 -7.63 6.63 2.53
CA GLU A 43 -7.62 5.65 3.61
C GLU A 43 -6.38 5.80 4.51
N PHE A 44 -5.40 6.52 4.02
CA PHE A 44 -4.07 6.62 4.62
C PHE A 44 -3.51 5.22 4.90
N ALA A 45 -3.49 4.41 3.86
CA ALA A 45 -3.15 2.99 3.97
C ALA A 45 -2.53 2.49 2.67
N ILE A 46 -1.79 1.40 2.79
CA ILE A 46 -1.26 0.70 1.62
C ILE A 46 -2.33 -0.27 1.13
N CYS A 47 -2.72 -0.10 -0.11
CA CYS A 47 -3.81 -0.86 -0.72
C CYS A 47 -3.34 -1.53 -2.00
N SER A 48 -4.16 -2.43 -2.50
CA SER A 48 -3.92 -3.00 -3.82
C SER A 48 -5.23 -3.20 -4.55
N ARG A 49 -5.12 -3.29 -5.87
CA ARG A 49 -6.24 -3.61 -6.73
C ARG A 49 -5.77 -4.57 -7.82
N LYS A 50 -6.71 -5.28 -8.39
CA LYS A 50 -6.41 -6.21 -9.46
C LYS A 50 -5.89 -5.45 -10.67
N LYS A 51 -4.80 -5.95 -11.24
CA LYS A 51 -4.28 -5.38 -12.48
C LYS A 51 -5.25 -5.63 -13.62
N GLU A 52 -5.52 -4.59 -14.38
CA GLU A 52 -6.26 -4.71 -15.62
C GLU A 52 -5.25 -4.89 -16.75
N GLY A 53 -5.51 -5.85 -17.55
CA GLY A 53 -4.53 -6.05 -18.59
C GLY A 53 -4.90 -6.88 -19.67
#